data_3b057370d762f58206ade653d4270278
#
_entry.id   3b057370d762f58206ade653d4270278
#
_cell.length_a   1.000
_cell.length_b   1.000
_cell.length_c   1.000
_cell.angle_alpha   90.00
_cell.angle_beta   90.00
_cell.angle_gamma   90.00
#
_symmetry.space_group_name_H-M   'P 1'
#
loop_
_entity.id
_entity.type
_entity.pdbx_description
1 polymer ?
#
loop_
_entity_poly.entity_id
_entity_poly.type
_entity_poly.pdbx_seq_one_letter_code
_entity_poly.pdbx_strand_id
1 'polypeptide(L)'
;AFLITPSKLKYPYVYRTLIATQNDKMLDAMKAFDEIINNMPESEKAFNLAKEALITRLRTERITKSDVLWSYLNAQDLGLNTDSRKELYNKVQTMTLPEVKSFQEKWVKGRTYVYCVLGDEKDLDLKGLSQYGPIRKLTQEELFGY
;
A
#
# COMPACT_ATOMS: atom_id res chain seq x y z
N ALA A 1 -2.40 1.15 4.51
CA ALA A 1 -2.08 0.69 3.16
C ALA A 1 -0.99 1.57 2.57
N PHE A 2 -0.16 1.02 1.71
CA PHE A 2 0.87 1.75 0.98
C PHE A 2 1.23 1.04 -0.32
N LEU A 3 1.72 1.83 -1.28
CA LEU A 3 2.22 1.35 -2.54
C LEU A 3 3.75 1.27 -2.45
N ILE A 4 4.30 0.08 -2.65
CA ILE A 4 5.75 -0.09 -2.69
C ILE A 4 6.22 0.22 -4.10
N THR A 5 7.04 1.26 -4.21
CA THR A 5 7.68 1.64 -5.47
C THR A 5 8.79 0.64 -5.80
N PRO A 6 8.85 0.13 -7.02
CA PRO A 6 9.92 -0.77 -7.43
C PRO A 6 11.27 -0.05 -7.44
N SER A 7 12.35 -0.80 -7.22
CA SER A 7 13.71 -0.27 -7.34
C SER A 7 14.15 -0.02 -8.79
N LYS A 8 13.46 -0.59 -9.76
CA LYS A 8 13.70 -0.42 -11.20
C LYS A 8 12.40 -0.51 -11.97
N LEU A 9 12.27 0.22 -13.08
CA LEU A 9 11.07 0.26 -13.93
C LEU A 9 10.53 -1.11 -14.38
N LYS A 10 11.39 -2.10 -14.51
CA LYS A 10 11.00 -3.45 -14.93
C LYS A 10 10.23 -4.26 -13.89
N TYR A 11 10.25 -3.83 -12.63
CA TYR A 11 9.53 -4.50 -11.56
C TYR A 11 8.15 -3.86 -11.33
N PRO A 12 7.15 -4.64 -10.93
CA PRO A 12 5.82 -4.12 -10.66
C PRO A 12 5.77 -3.30 -9.37
N TYR A 13 4.83 -2.38 -9.31
CA TYR A 13 4.40 -1.79 -8.04
C TYR A 13 3.67 -2.84 -7.21
N VAL A 14 3.88 -2.82 -5.89
CA VAL A 14 3.19 -3.73 -4.97
C VAL A 14 2.28 -2.92 -4.05
N TYR A 15 0.97 -3.18 -4.14
CA TYR A 15 0.00 -2.64 -3.20
C TYR A 15 -0.02 -3.53 -1.95
N ARG A 16 0.29 -2.96 -0.80
CA ARG A 16 0.37 -3.69 0.47
C ARG A 16 -0.49 -3.03 1.53
N THR A 17 -1.25 -3.85 2.23
CA THR A 17 -1.98 -3.45 3.43
C THR A 17 -1.48 -4.25 4.63
N LEU A 18 -1.56 -3.67 5.82
CA LEU A 18 -1.21 -4.31 7.06
C LEU A 18 -2.21 -3.89 8.14
N ILE A 19 -2.66 -4.84 8.92
CA ILE A 19 -3.41 -4.62 10.15
C ILE A 19 -2.86 -5.53 11.24
N ALA A 20 -2.72 -5.02 12.45
CA ALA A 20 -2.50 -5.79 13.64
C ALA A 20 -3.82 -5.83 14.43
N THR A 21 -4.27 -7.03 14.75
CA THR A 21 -5.54 -7.26 15.45
C THR A 21 -5.41 -8.44 16.40
N GLN A 22 -6.41 -8.67 17.24
CA GLN A 22 -6.51 -9.87 18.06
C GLN A 22 -6.79 -11.08 17.16
N ASN A 23 -6.34 -12.27 17.56
CA ASN A 23 -6.48 -13.49 16.76
C ASN A 23 -7.95 -13.83 16.44
N ASP A 24 -8.85 -13.64 17.43
CA ASP A 24 -10.28 -13.85 17.27
C ASP A 24 -10.98 -12.85 16.34
N LYS A 25 -10.33 -11.74 15.99
CA LYS A 25 -10.80 -10.70 15.05
C LYS A 25 -10.19 -10.78 13.66
N MET A 26 -9.38 -11.79 13.39
CA MET A 26 -8.69 -11.92 12.11
C MET A 26 -9.65 -11.95 10.92
N LEU A 27 -10.71 -12.77 10.97
CA LEU A 27 -11.67 -12.88 9.86
C LEU A 27 -12.49 -11.61 9.67
N ASP A 28 -12.84 -10.91 10.76
CA ASP A 28 -13.53 -9.61 10.67
C ASP A 28 -12.62 -8.57 9.98
N ALA A 29 -11.33 -8.57 10.31
CA ALA A 29 -10.36 -7.70 9.68
C ALA A 29 -10.16 -8.02 8.18
N MET A 30 -10.13 -9.30 7.81
CA MET A 30 -10.04 -9.72 6.42
C MET A 30 -11.28 -9.32 5.61
N LYS A 31 -12.47 -9.49 6.16
CA LYS A 31 -13.72 -9.02 5.54
C LYS A 31 -13.72 -7.51 5.33
N ALA A 32 -13.30 -6.76 6.36
CA ALA A 32 -13.19 -5.31 6.25
C ALA A 32 -12.19 -4.87 5.17
N PHE A 33 -11.06 -5.58 5.00
CA PHE A 33 -10.14 -5.33 3.91
C PHE A 33 -10.77 -5.58 2.54
N ASP A 34 -11.44 -6.71 2.37
CA ASP A 34 -12.11 -7.05 1.11
C ASP A 34 -13.19 -6.01 0.76
N GLU A 35 -13.94 -5.56 1.76
CA GLU A 35 -14.94 -4.52 1.57
C GLU A 35 -14.31 -3.20 1.14
N ILE A 36 -13.28 -2.72 1.83
CA ILE A 36 -12.58 -1.47 1.49
C ILE A 36 -11.90 -1.56 0.12
N ILE A 37 -11.28 -2.69 -0.20
CA ILE A 37 -10.59 -2.90 -1.48
C ILE A 37 -11.58 -2.93 -2.64
N ASN A 38 -12.73 -3.54 -2.46
CA ASN A 38 -13.71 -3.69 -3.53
C ASN A 38 -14.73 -2.54 -3.59
N ASN A 39 -15.02 -1.89 -2.46
CA ASN A 39 -15.99 -0.82 -2.32
C ASN A 39 -15.35 0.35 -1.54
N MET A 40 -14.47 1.10 -2.20
CA MET A 40 -13.78 2.23 -1.57
C MET A 40 -14.79 3.19 -0.93
N PRO A 41 -14.69 3.45 0.40
CA PRO A 41 -15.56 4.44 1.03
C PRO A 41 -15.27 5.83 0.48
N GLU A 42 -16.31 6.52 0.04
CA GLU A 42 -16.20 7.88 -0.50
C GLU A 42 -16.46 8.91 0.61
N SER A 43 -15.49 9.74 0.88
CA SER A 43 -15.59 10.84 1.85
C SER A 43 -14.81 12.05 1.37
N GLU A 44 -15.51 13.07 0.90
CA GLU A 44 -14.92 14.35 0.51
C GLU A 44 -14.09 14.97 1.64
N LYS A 45 -14.59 14.88 2.87
CA LYS A 45 -13.87 15.41 4.04
C LYS A 45 -12.53 14.68 4.25
N ALA A 46 -12.52 13.35 4.19
CA ALA A 46 -11.30 12.57 4.35
C ALA A 46 -10.31 12.80 3.19
N PHE A 47 -10.83 12.89 1.96
CA PHE A 47 -10.04 13.22 0.78
C PHE A 47 -9.36 14.58 0.91
N ASN A 48 -10.11 15.63 1.27
CA ASN A 48 -9.57 16.99 1.40
C ASN A 48 -8.51 17.05 2.52
N LEU A 49 -8.74 16.42 3.67
CA LEU A 49 -7.74 16.33 4.74
C LEU A 49 -6.46 15.61 4.29
N ALA A 50 -6.58 14.50 3.59
CA ALA A 50 -5.41 13.77 3.07
C ALA A 50 -4.65 14.58 2.01
N LYS A 51 -5.36 15.27 1.12
CA LYS A 51 -4.80 16.17 0.11
C LYS A 51 -4.00 17.32 0.75
N GLU A 52 -4.58 18.01 1.72
CA GLU A 52 -3.91 19.09 2.45
C GLU A 52 -2.68 18.59 3.23
N ALA A 53 -2.79 17.43 3.89
CA ALA A 53 -1.67 16.82 4.59
C ALA A 53 -0.51 16.49 3.63
N LEU A 54 -0.81 15.94 2.45
CA LEU A 54 0.20 15.63 1.43
C LEU A 54 0.84 16.90 0.86
N ILE A 55 0.07 17.93 0.55
CA ILE A 55 0.57 19.23 0.10
C ILE A 55 1.50 19.84 1.15
N THR A 56 1.08 19.84 2.42
CA THR A 56 1.89 20.36 3.53
C THR A 56 3.20 19.58 3.67
N ARG A 57 3.15 18.25 3.62
CA ARG A 57 4.34 17.40 3.65
C ARG A 57 5.31 17.76 2.53
N LEU A 58 4.83 17.84 1.29
CA LEU A 58 5.67 18.17 0.13
C LEU A 58 6.29 19.57 0.21
N ARG A 59 5.62 20.52 0.87
CA ARG A 59 6.16 21.88 1.10
C ARG A 59 7.22 21.93 2.18
N THR A 60 7.09 21.11 3.22
CA THR A 60 7.94 21.17 4.41
C THR A 60 9.08 20.16 4.38
N GLU A 61 8.95 19.08 3.62
CA GLU A 61 9.97 18.07 3.47
C GLU A 61 11.22 18.65 2.82
N ARG A 62 12.35 18.42 3.47
CA ARG A 62 13.67 18.86 2.97
C ARG A 62 14.56 17.65 2.74
N ILE A 63 15.12 17.55 1.56
CA ILE A 63 16.18 16.60 1.26
C ILE A 63 17.51 17.24 1.61
N THR A 64 18.27 16.61 2.45
CA THR A 64 19.56 17.12 2.92
C THR A 64 20.65 16.06 2.83
N LYS A 65 21.90 16.50 2.67
CA LYS A 65 23.10 15.64 2.74
C LYS A 65 23.02 14.44 1.78
N SER A 66 23.22 13.22 2.32
CA SER A 66 23.21 11.98 1.56
C SER A 66 21.87 11.68 0.88
N ASP A 67 20.76 12.18 1.41
CA ASP A 67 19.44 11.96 0.83
C ASP A 67 19.31 12.62 -0.56
N VAL A 68 20.08 13.64 -0.84
CA VAL A 68 20.14 14.26 -2.18
C VAL A 68 20.68 13.25 -3.18
N LEU A 69 21.76 12.54 -2.85
CA LEU A 69 22.36 11.52 -3.71
C LEU A 69 21.37 10.35 -3.92
N TRP A 70 20.80 9.81 -2.84
CA TRP A 70 19.87 8.69 -2.93
C TRP A 70 18.60 9.04 -3.71
N SER A 71 18.08 10.26 -3.54
CA SER A 71 16.92 10.73 -4.31
C SER A 71 17.24 10.84 -5.80
N TYR A 72 18.43 11.29 -6.15
CA TYR A 72 18.89 11.36 -7.53
C TYR A 72 19.03 9.96 -8.15
N LEU A 73 19.71 9.04 -7.46
CA LEU A 73 19.88 7.66 -7.94
C LEU A 73 18.54 6.95 -8.11
N ASN A 74 17.63 7.09 -7.15
CA ASN A 74 16.28 6.52 -7.24
C ASN A 74 15.49 7.10 -8.43
N ALA A 75 15.62 8.40 -8.69
CA ALA A 75 14.99 9.01 -9.85
C ALA A 75 15.53 8.43 -11.15
N GLN A 76 16.85 8.25 -11.27
CA GLN A 76 17.48 7.63 -12.44
C GLN A 76 17.04 6.17 -12.64
N ASP A 77 16.99 5.37 -11.58
CA ASP A 77 16.51 3.97 -11.64
C ASP A 77 15.06 3.86 -12.14
N LEU A 78 14.27 4.89 -11.90
CA LEU A 78 12.89 5.02 -12.39
C LEU A 78 12.81 5.73 -13.76
N GLY A 79 13.93 6.04 -14.40
CA GLY A 79 13.97 6.72 -15.69
C GLY A 79 13.55 8.19 -15.65
N LEU A 80 13.60 8.82 -14.49
CA LEU A 80 13.24 10.21 -14.29
C LEU A 80 14.47 11.12 -14.36
N ASN A 81 14.33 12.26 -15.05
CA ASN A 81 15.40 13.27 -15.17
C ASN A 81 15.25 14.41 -14.18
N THR A 82 14.19 14.40 -13.38
CA THR A 82 13.84 15.47 -12.45
C THR A 82 13.35 14.88 -11.13
N ASP A 83 13.32 15.71 -10.10
CA ASP A 83 12.68 15.37 -8.83
C ASP A 83 11.16 15.20 -9.03
N SER A 84 10.68 13.97 -8.88
CA SER A 84 9.26 13.61 -9.05
C SER A 84 8.31 14.37 -8.10
N ARG A 85 8.82 14.92 -6.99
CA ARG A 85 8.00 15.66 -6.02
C ARG A 85 7.42 16.94 -6.60
N LYS A 86 8.10 17.59 -7.56
CA LYS A 86 7.55 18.76 -8.24
C LYS A 86 6.29 18.43 -9.04
N GLU A 87 6.35 17.35 -9.82
CA GLU A 87 5.20 16.90 -10.60
C GLU A 87 4.07 16.41 -9.69
N LEU A 88 4.43 15.65 -8.65
CA LEU A 88 3.48 15.19 -7.64
C LEU A 88 2.79 16.38 -6.95
N TYR A 89 3.54 17.39 -6.54
CA TYR A 89 2.98 18.60 -5.91
C TYR A 89 1.97 19.30 -6.81
N ASN A 90 2.31 19.48 -8.08
CA ASN A 90 1.41 20.10 -9.06
C ASN A 90 0.15 19.25 -9.29
N LYS A 91 0.32 17.94 -9.43
CA LYS A 91 -0.81 17.02 -9.65
C LYS A 91 -1.76 16.97 -8.46
N VAL A 92 -1.23 16.90 -7.24
CA VAL A 92 -2.06 16.82 -6.03
C VAL A 92 -2.95 18.05 -5.85
N GLN A 93 -2.46 19.23 -6.21
CA GLN A 93 -3.28 20.46 -6.10
C GLN A 93 -4.57 20.40 -6.91
N THR A 94 -4.54 19.77 -8.07
CA THR A 94 -5.71 19.65 -8.97
C THR A 94 -6.45 18.32 -8.83
N MET A 95 -5.91 17.37 -8.06
CA MET A 95 -6.50 16.04 -7.89
C MET A 95 -7.89 16.11 -7.26
N THR A 96 -8.76 15.25 -7.75
CA THR A 96 -10.17 15.14 -7.31
C THR A 96 -10.47 13.75 -6.75
N LEU A 97 -11.51 13.63 -5.92
CA LEU A 97 -11.95 12.34 -5.40
C LEU A 97 -12.37 11.35 -6.51
N PRO A 98 -13.07 11.75 -7.57
CA PRO A 98 -13.36 10.86 -8.70
C PRO A 98 -12.11 10.29 -9.39
N GLU A 99 -11.01 11.05 -9.48
CA GLU A 99 -9.75 10.52 -10.03
C GLU A 99 -9.15 9.43 -9.13
N VAL A 100 -9.21 9.60 -7.80
CA VAL A 100 -8.77 8.57 -6.84
C VAL A 100 -9.63 7.32 -6.95
N LYS A 101 -10.95 7.49 -7.06
CA LYS A 101 -11.89 6.37 -7.27
C LYS A 101 -11.59 5.62 -8.57
N SER A 102 -11.40 6.33 -9.67
CA SER A 102 -11.03 5.72 -10.96
C SER A 102 -9.72 4.94 -10.89
N PHE A 103 -8.73 5.45 -10.15
CA PHE A 103 -7.49 4.72 -9.90
C PHE A 103 -7.75 3.43 -9.11
N GLN A 104 -8.52 3.50 -8.03
CA GLN A 104 -8.87 2.36 -7.20
C GLN A 104 -9.61 1.28 -8.02
N GLU A 105 -10.60 1.66 -8.81
CA GLU A 105 -11.37 0.74 -9.66
C GLU A 105 -10.49 0.06 -10.72
N LYS A 106 -9.56 0.80 -11.31
CA LYS A 106 -8.68 0.27 -12.36
C LYS A 106 -7.56 -0.62 -11.84
N TRP A 107 -6.97 -0.28 -10.69
CA TRP A 107 -5.70 -0.87 -10.27
C TRP A 107 -5.78 -1.70 -8.99
N VAL A 108 -6.80 -1.51 -8.16
CA VAL A 108 -6.92 -2.15 -6.85
C VAL A 108 -8.10 -3.13 -6.81
N LYS A 109 -9.29 -2.67 -7.21
CA LYS A 109 -10.51 -3.45 -7.17
C LYS A 109 -10.43 -4.74 -8.01
N GLY A 110 -10.95 -5.85 -7.46
CA GLY A 110 -11.06 -7.11 -8.18
C GLY A 110 -9.74 -7.78 -8.52
N ARG A 111 -8.63 -7.39 -7.88
CA ARG A 111 -7.33 -8.05 -8.06
C ARG A 111 -7.22 -9.27 -7.15
N THR A 112 -6.38 -10.22 -7.54
CA THR A 112 -6.01 -11.35 -6.69
C THR A 112 -4.96 -10.88 -5.68
N TYR A 113 -5.20 -11.13 -4.41
CA TYR A 113 -4.30 -10.80 -3.32
C TYR A 113 -3.73 -12.05 -2.66
N VAL A 114 -2.54 -11.93 -2.12
CA VAL A 114 -1.94 -12.92 -1.23
C VAL A 114 -2.11 -12.43 0.20
N TYR A 115 -2.72 -13.26 1.03
CA TYR A 115 -2.89 -13.00 2.45
C TYR A 115 -1.74 -13.63 3.22
N CYS A 116 -0.99 -12.83 3.97
CA CYS A 116 0.04 -13.29 4.86
C CYS A 116 -0.47 -13.10 6.30
N VAL A 117 -0.61 -14.19 7.03
CA VAL A 117 -1.08 -14.18 8.42
C VAL A 117 0.06 -14.61 9.33
N LEU A 118 0.29 -13.85 10.39
CA LEU A 118 1.23 -14.16 11.46
C LEU A 118 0.47 -14.21 12.79
N GLY A 119 0.53 -15.33 13.49
CA GLY A 119 -0.13 -15.53 14.78
C GLY A 119 0.13 -16.92 15.34
N ASP A 120 -0.32 -17.18 16.58
CA ASP A 120 -0.30 -18.53 17.13
C ASP A 120 -1.39 -19.37 16.44
N GLU A 121 -0.98 -20.48 15.84
CA GLU A 121 -1.88 -21.37 15.10
C GLU A 121 -3.06 -21.86 15.94
N LYS A 122 -2.88 -22.03 17.24
CA LYS A 122 -3.92 -22.51 18.16
C LYS A 122 -5.08 -21.55 18.30
N ASP A 123 -4.80 -20.26 18.09
CA ASP A 123 -5.75 -19.17 18.26
C ASP A 123 -6.34 -18.70 16.91
N LEU A 124 -5.87 -19.24 15.78
CA LEU A 124 -6.32 -18.84 14.45
C LEU A 124 -7.44 -19.75 13.93
N ASP A 125 -8.49 -19.15 13.40
CA ASP A 125 -9.55 -19.89 12.67
C ASP A 125 -9.07 -20.27 11.26
N LEU A 126 -8.31 -21.38 11.17
CA LEU A 126 -7.80 -21.89 9.90
C LEU A 126 -8.93 -22.32 8.94
N LYS A 127 -10.07 -22.77 9.46
CA LYS A 127 -11.22 -23.13 8.63
C LYS A 127 -11.83 -21.89 7.97
N GLY A 128 -12.01 -20.82 8.73
CA GLY A 128 -12.44 -19.54 8.18
C GLY A 128 -11.43 -18.96 7.19
N LEU A 129 -10.13 -19.08 7.50
CA LEU A 129 -9.06 -18.62 6.61
C LEU A 129 -9.05 -19.36 5.27
N SER A 130 -9.37 -20.66 5.24
CA SER A 130 -9.39 -21.46 4.01
C SER A 130 -10.42 -20.98 2.97
N GLN A 131 -11.39 -20.15 3.35
CA GLN A 131 -12.36 -19.53 2.42
C GLN A 131 -11.68 -18.51 1.47
N TYR A 132 -10.53 -17.98 1.84
CA TYR A 132 -9.76 -17.03 1.03
C TYR A 132 -8.77 -17.70 0.08
N GLY A 133 -8.56 -19.00 0.23
CA GLY A 133 -7.68 -19.78 -0.64
C GLY A 133 -6.95 -20.91 0.10
N PRO A 134 -6.09 -21.66 -0.60
CA PRO A 134 -5.29 -22.70 0.00
C PRO A 134 -4.29 -22.11 1.01
N ILE A 135 -4.24 -22.73 2.19
CA ILE A 135 -3.32 -22.31 3.25
C ILE A 135 -1.98 -23.03 3.06
N ARG A 136 -0.90 -22.25 2.98
CA ARG A 136 0.46 -22.74 3.07
C ARG A 136 1.10 -22.25 4.37
N LYS A 137 1.48 -23.16 5.23
CA LYS A 137 2.28 -22.85 6.41
C LYS A 137 3.74 -22.73 5.98
N LEU A 138 4.41 -21.72 6.49
CA LEU A 138 5.84 -21.48 6.27
C LEU A 138 6.57 -21.70 7.58
N THR A 139 7.68 -22.43 7.53
CA THR A 139 8.58 -22.61 8.67
C THR A 139 9.55 -21.43 8.79
N GLN A 140 10.21 -21.30 9.95
CA GLN A 140 11.26 -20.31 10.12
C GLN A 140 12.43 -20.56 9.16
N GLU A 141 12.76 -21.83 8.92
CA GLU A 141 13.81 -22.22 7.97
C GLU A 141 13.46 -21.78 6.53
N GLU A 142 12.21 -21.96 6.08
CA GLU A 142 11.76 -21.49 4.76
C GLU A 142 11.81 -19.97 4.62
N LEU A 143 11.56 -19.24 5.71
CA LEU A 143 11.53 -17.77 5.70
C LEU A 143 12.93 -17.15 5.81
N PHE A 144 13.80 -17.73 6.61
CA PHE A 144 15.07 -17.11 6.97
C PHE A 144 16.31 -17.88 6.48
N GLY A 145 16.13 -19.12 6.01
CA GLY A 145 17.22 -19.94 5.44
C GLY A 145 18.16 -20.58 6.49
N TYR A 146 17.72 -20.63 7.75
CA TYR A 146 18.48 -21.27 8.86
C TYR A 146 17.55 -21.91 9.87
#